data_0b5dd145f4a1b33154ba89e753ef7743
#
_entry.id   0b5dd145f4a1b33154ba89e753ef7743
#
_cell.length_a   1.000
_cell.length_b   1.000
_cell.length_c   1.000
_cell.angle_alpha   90.00
_cell.angle_beta   90.00
_cell.angle_gamma   90.00
#
_symmetry.space_group_name_H-M   'P 1'
#
loop_
_entity.id
_entity.type
_entity.pdbx_description
1 polymer ?
#
loop_
_entity_poly.entity_id
_entity_poly.type
_entity_poly.pdbx_seq_one_letter_code
_entity_poly.pdbx_strand_id
1 'polypeptide(L)'
;LENGHVNFIGDIDKRIKEDYLRILRYIRFFLVYSKNQYDRNLVKIIKQNLSGLKKVSKERQLQELRKIIFVDTFNKINSDKISIELFLLIFPELKHINRINKLDSFKNEILKNKNFEFVLSLLLIDNTEDCDYFIYKYNLSNKEKNKINLLSSIFSEKPKEDYFTKENLSKILIKNGKESLIDILDYKILITKKNINAF
;
A
#
# COMPACT_ATOMS: atom_id res chain seq x y z
N LEU A 1 15.84 -21.39 3.24
CA LEU A 1 15.33 -20.25 4.03
C LEU A 1 16.21 -19.90 5.23
N GLU A 2 16.96 -20.87 5.79
CA GLU A 2 17.80 -20.67 6.98
C GLU A 2 18.85 -19.56 6.81
N ASN A 3 19.38 -19.39 5.61
CA ASN A 3 20.39 -18.37 5.29
C ASN A 3 19.78 -17.03 4.80
N GLY A 4 18.46 -16.88 4.80
CA GLY A 4 17.80 -15.65 4.33
C GLY A 4 17.96 -15.37 2.83
N HIS A 5 18.26 -16.38 2.02
CA HIS A 5 18.30 -16.26 0.56
C HIS A 5 16.94 -16.60 -0.04
N VAL A 6 16.39 -15.66 -0.80
CA VAL A 6 15.14 -15.84 -1.56
C VAL A 6 15.49 -15.84 -3.04
N ASN A 7 15.37 -16.99 -3.69
CA ASN A 7 15.68 -17.17 -5.10
C ASN A 7 14.62 -18.00 -5.81
N PHE A 8 14.58 -17.89 -7.13
CA PHE A 8 13.83 -18.82 -7.97
C PHE A 8 14.56 -20.18 -8.04
N ILE A 9 13.79 -21.25 -8.10
CA ILE A 9 14.32 -22.58 -8.34
C ILE A 9 14.42 -22.80 -9.86
N GLY A 10 15.63 -23.02 -10.36
CA GLY A 10 15.92 -23.20 -11.78
C GLY A 10 16.11 -21.88 -12.55
N ASP A 11 15.86 -21.90 -13.84
CA ASP A 11 16.01 -20.73 -14.73
C ASP A 11 14.97 -19.66 -14.41
N ILE A 12 15.43 -18.49 -13.97
CA ILE A 12 14.59 -17.38 -13.49
C ILE A 12 13.66 -16.87 -14.60
N ASP A 13 14.17 -16.63 -15.79
CA ASP A 13 13.41 -16.06 -16.89
C ASP A 13 12.30 -17.02 -17.36
N LYS A 14 12.62 -18.31 -17.50
CA LYS A 14 11.63 -19.34 -17.82
C LYS A 14 10.54 -19.43 -16.75
N ARG A 15 10.95 -19.45 -15.48
CA ARG A 15 9.99 -19.55 -14.35
C ARG A 15 9.06 -18.36 -14.26
N ILE A 16 9.53 -17.15 -14.54
CA ILE A 16 8.68 -15.95 -14.60
C ILE A 16 7.72 -16.04 -15.79
N LYS A 17 8.17 -16.48 -16.96
CA LYS A 17 7.33 -16.59 -18.17
C LYS A 17 6.24 -17.65 -18.06
N GLU A 18 6.40 -18.68 -17.23
CA GLU A 18 5.35 -19.65 -16.93
C GLU A 18 4.18 -19.03 -16.14
N ASP A 19 4.45 -18.15 -15.17
CA ASP A 19 3.45 -17.41 -14.39
C ASP A 19 4.05 -16.09 -13.90
N TYR A 20 3.69 -14.99 -14.57
CA TYR A 20 4.19 -13.65 -14.24
C TYR A 20 3.83 -13.19 -12.81
N LEU A 21 2.82 -13.78 -12.17
CA LEU A 21 2.51 -13.50 -10.77
C LEU A 21 3.66 -13.85 -9.81
N ARG A 22 4.59 -14.71 -10.25
CA ARG A 22 5.79 -15.05 -9.48
C ARG A 22 6.66 -13.83 -9.17
N ILE A 23 6.60 -12.78 -9.99
CA ILE A 23 7.28 -11.51 -9.71
C ILE A 23 6.77 -10.92 -8.39
N LEU A 24 5.45 -10.80 -8.23
CA LEU A 24 4.84 -10.28 -6.99
C LEU A 24 5.10 -11.19 -5.78
N ARG A 25 5.01 -12.50 -5.99
CA ARG A 25 5.34 -13.48 -4.95
C ARG A 25 6.80 -13.39 -4.51
N TYR A 26 7.72 -13.21 -5.46
CA TYR A 26 9.14 -13.03 -5.14
C TYR A 26 9.35 -11.79 -4.29
N ILE A 27 8.78 -10.63 -4.67
CA ILE A 27 8.88 -9.39 -3.89
C ILE A 27 8.35 -9.61 -2.47
N ARG A 28 7.19 -10.25 -2.32
CA ARG A 28 6.62 -10.58 -1.01
C ARG A 28 7.54 -11.47 -0.18
N PHE A 29 8.04 -12.55 -0.74
CA PHE A 29 8.96 -13.44 -0.01
C PHE A 29 10.28 -12.76 0.32
N PHE A 30 10.78 -11.92 -0.58
CA PHE A 30 11.98 -11.13 -0.33
C PHE A 30 11.80 -10.21 0.88
N LEU A 31 10.69 -9.47 0.96
CA LEU A 31 10.37 -8.60 2.10
C LEU A 31 10.26 -9.38 3.42
N VAL A 32 9.71 -10.59 3.39
CA VAL A 32 9.51 -11.41 4.60
C VAL A 32 10.82 -12.07 5.07
N TYR A 33 11.53 -12.72 4.15
CA TYR A 33 12.55 -13.68 4.52
C TYR A 33 13.96 -13.24 4.18
N SER A 34 14.16 -12.25 3.27
CA SER A 34 15.51 -11.90 2.87
C SER A 34 16.24 -11.11 3.96
N LYS A 35 17.49 -11.53 4.20
CA LYS A 35 18.48 -10.79 4.99
C LYS A 35 19.53 -10.11 4.10
N ASN A 36 19.44 -10.32 2.79
CA ASN A 36 20.40 -9.88 1.81
C ASN A 36 19.84 -8.78 0.92
N GLN A 37 20.71 -8.11 0.19
CA GLN A 37 20.30 -7.18 -0.87
C GLN A 37 19.80 -7.95 -2.10
N TYR A 38 19.04 -7.28 -2.98
CA TYR A 38 18.62 -7.85 -4.25
C TYR A 38 19.81 -8.22 -5.13
N ASP A 39 19.75 -9.39 -5.75
CA ASP A 39 20.65 -9.75 -6.84
C ASP A 39 20.38 -8.86 -8.06
N ARG A 40 21.42 -8.21 -8.58
CA ARG A 40 21.28 -7.25 -9.70
C ARG A 40 20.81 -7.90 -10.99
N ASN A 41 21.25 -9.13 -11.27
CA ASN A 41 20.85 -9.87 -12.46
C ASN A 41 19.39 -10.26 -12.36
N LEU A 42 18.94 -10.73 -11.20
CA LEU A 42 17.53 -11.07 -10.94
C LEU A 42 16.64 -9.84 -11.11
N VAL A 43 17.02 -8.68 -10.56
CA VAL A 43 16.27 -7.41 -10.74
C VAL A 43 16.16 -7.05 -12.23
N LYS A 44 17.22 -7.19 -13.00
CA LYS A 44 17.22 -6.96 -14.45
C LYS A 44 16.21 -7.88 -15.16
N ILE A 45 16.20 -9.17 -14.85
CA ILE A 45 15.26 -10.15 -15.42
C ILE A 45 13.82 -9.81 -15.03
N ILE A 46 13.58 -9.45 -13.75
CA ILE A 46 12.25 -9.01 -13.31
C ILE A 46 11.79 -7.81 -14.14
N LYS A 47 12.60 -6.75 -14.26
CA LYS A 47 12.26 -5.54 -15.02
C LYS A 47 11.92 -5.83 -16.48
N GLN A 48 12.66 -6.72 -17.13
CA GLN A 48 12.41 -7.15 -18.52
C GLN A 48 11.07 -7.87 -18.68
N ASN A 49 10.58 -8.52 -17.63
CA ASN A 49 9.35 -9.32 -17.63
C ASN A 49 8.13 -8.61 -17.04
N LEU A 50 8.24 -7.37 -16.53
CA LEU A 50 7.12 -6.65 -15.90
C LEU A 50 5.91 -6.50 -16.82
N SER A 51 6.12 -6.31 -18.13
CA SER A 51 5.03 -6.22 -19.12
C SER A 51 4.14 -7.47 -19.12
N GLY A 52 4.69 -8.63 -18.75
CA GLY A 52 3.94 -9.88 -18.65
C GLY A 52 2.87 -9.88 -17.55
N LEU A 53 2.97 -8.99 -16.55
CA LEU A 53 1.92 -8.82 -15.54
C LEU A 53 0.57 -8.38 -16.15
N LYS A 54 0.56 -7.78 -17.35
CA LYS A 54 -0.67 -7.47 -18.08
C LYS A 54 -1.48 -8.73 -18.43
N LYS A 55 -0.85 -9.90 -18.51
CA LYS A 55 -1.48 -11.19 -18.77
C LYS A 55 -2.05 -11.84 -17.51
N VAL A 56 -1.73 -11.35 -16.33
CA VAL A 56 -2.25 -11.82 -15.05
C VAL A 56 -3.52 -11.06 -14.72
N SER A 57 -4.57 -11.77 -14.25
CA SER A 57 -5.81 -11.09 -13.87
C SER A 57 -5.59 -10.07 -12.75
N LYS A 58 -6.37 -9.01 -12.74
CA LYS A 58 -6.23 -7.92 -11.78
C LYS A 58 -6.56 -8.37 -10.36
N GLU A 59 -7.49 -9.31 -10.22
CA GLU A 59 -7.85 -9.93 -8.94
C GLU A 59 -6.65 -10.67 -8.32
N ARG A 60 -5.90 -11.45 -9.13
CA ARG A 60 -4.70 -12.15 -8.66
C ARG A 60 -3.60 -11.17 -8.24
N GLN A 61 -3.40 -10.08 -9.03
CA GLN A 61 -2.45 -9.03 -8.67
C GLN A 61 -2.85 -8.35 -7.36
N LEU A 62 -4.14 -8.00 -7.19
CA LEU A 62 -4.67 -7.38 -5.98
C LEU A 62 -4.52 -8.29 -4.75
N GLN A 63 -4.76 -9.59 -4.91
CA GLN A 63 -4.56 -10.56 -3.81
C GLN A 63 -3.10 -10.63 -3.33
N GLU A 64 -2.13 -10.58 -4.25
CA GLU A 64 -0.72 -10.51 -3.85
C GLU A 64 -0.36 -9.13 -3.25
N LEU A 65 -0.91 -8.03 -3.77
CA LEU A 65 -0.76 -6.71 -3.18
C LEU A 65 -1.26 -6.67 -1.72
N ARG A 66 -2.43 -7.26 -1.44
CA ARG A 66 -2.95 -7.39 -0.07
C ARG A 66 -1.94 -8.08 0.85
N LYS A 67 -1.39 -9.20 0.39
CA LYS A 67 -0.39 -9.94 1.17
C LYS A 67 0.90 -9.16 1.37
N ILE A 68 1.33 -8.38 0.38
CA ILE A 68 2.52 -7.52 0.48
C ILE A 68 2.30 -6.42 1.52
N ILE A 69 1.16 -5.74 1.49
CA ILE A 69 0.85 -4.64 2.41
C ILE A 69 0.79 -5.12 3.87
N PHE A 70 0.30 -6.34 4.12
CA PHE A 70 0.19 -6.92 5.47
C PHE A 70 1.43 -7.70 5.94
N VAL A 71 2.53 -7.64 5.19
CA VAL A 71 3.80 -8.16 5.70
C VAL A 71 4.29 -7.24 6.82
N ASP A 72 4.65 -7.80 7.98
CA ASP A 72 5.17 -7.04 9.13
C ASP A 72 6.36 -6.14 8.78
N THR A 73 7.08 -6.52 7.72
CA THR A 73 8.25 -5.80 7.22
C THR A 73 7.94 -4.87 6.06
N PHE A 74 6.65 -4.61 5.74
CA PHE A 74 6.29 -3.71 4.63
C PHE A 74 6.94 -2.33 4.78
N ASN A 75 7.08 -1.84 6.01
CA ASN A 75 7.80 -0.59 6.29
C ASN A 75 9.26 -0.62 5.79
N LYS A 76 9.88 -1.81 5.68
CA LYS A 76 11.23 -1.96 5.13
C LYS A 76 11.31 -1.67 3.63
N ILE A 77 10.19 -1.72 2.91
CA ILE A 77 10.18 -1.41 1.47
C ILE A 77 10.79 -0.02 1.20
N ASN A 78 10.55 0.93 2.12
CA ASN A 78 11.07 2.28 2.04
C ASN A 78 12.55 2.42 2.41
N SER A 79 13.16 1.42 3.02
CA SER A 79 14.59 1.42 3.36
C SER A 79 15.48 0.94 2.21
N ASP A 80 14.88 0.28 1.21
CA ASP A 80 15.58 -0.24 0.04
C ASP A 80 15.06 0.36 -1.26
N LYS A 81 15.93 1.11 -1.95
CA LYS A 81 15.58 1.80 -3.20
C LYS A 81 15.09 0.87 -4.30
N ILE A 82 15.61 -0.36 -4.38
CA ILE A 82 15.19 -1.34 -5.38
C ILE A 82 13.77 -1.83 -5.10
N SER A 83 13.44 -2.09 -3.83
CA SER A 83 12.09 -2.45 -3.42
C SER A 83 11.07 -1.38 -3.80
N ILE A 84 11.37 -0.10 -3.50
CA ILE A 84 10.51 1.04 -3.89
C ILE A 84 10.34 1.09 -5.41
N GLU A 85 11.45 1.02 -6.15
CA GLU A 85 11.41 1.09 -7.60
C GLU A 85 10.56 -0.03 -8.21
N LEU A 86 10.79 -1.29 -7.82
CA LEU A 86 10.02 -2.42 -8.31
C LEU A 86 8.54 -2.29 -7.95
N PHE A 87 8.24 -1.88 -6.72
CA PHE A 87 6.87 -1.70 -6.26
C PHE A 87 6.13 -0.64 -7.08
N LEU A 88 6.74 0.53 -7.30
CA LEU A 88 6.15 1.62 -8.06
C LEU A 88 6.09 1.33 -9.58
N LEU A 89 7.01 0.53 -10.13
CA LEU A 89 6.90 0.05 -11.51
C LEU A 89 5.68 -0.87 -11.72
N ILE A 90 5.28 -1.62 -10.70
CA ILE A 90 4.14 -2.54 -10.77
C ILE A 90 2.82 -1.83 -10.41
N PHE A 91 2.85 -0.99 -9.38
CA PHE A 91 1.72 -0.24 -8.85
C PHE A 91 2.00 1.27 -8.87
N PRO A 92 2.06 1.89 -10.06
CA PRO A 92 2.45 3.30 -10.19
C PRO A 92 1.46 4.26 -9.52
N GLU A 93 0.23 3.81 -9.24
CA GLU A 93 -0.77 4.60 -8.56
C GLU A 93 -0.47 4.79 -7.05
N LEU A 94 0.32 3.89 -6.45
CA LEU A 94 0.63 3.89 -5.01
C LEU A 94 1.80 4.83 -4.69
N LYS A 95 1.70 6.09 -5.11
CA LYS A 95 2.78 7.09 -5.09
C LYS A 95 3.24 7.48 -3.68
N HIS A 96 2.35 7.34 -2.68
CA HIS A 96 2.58 7.84 -1.33
C HIS A 96 3.12 6.78 -0.35
N ILE A 97 3.92 5.85 -0.86
CA ILE A 97 4.53 4.80 -0.04
C ILE A 97 5.35 5.36 1.14
N ASN A 98 5.87 6.57 1.00
CA ASN A 98 6.61 7.27 2.04
C ASN A 98 5.76 7.69 3.25
N ARG A 99 4.42 7.73 3.13
CA ARG A 99 3.53 8.06 4.26
C ARG A 99 3.56 7.03 5.39
N ILE A 100 3.96 5.81 5.07
CA ILE A 100 4.09 4.71 6.04
C ILE A 100 5.54 4.46 6.46
N ASN A 101 6.47 5.32 6.03
CA ASN A 101 7.88 5.19 6.35
C ASN A 101 8.23 5.99 7.61
N LYS A 102 9.08 5.38 8.48
CA LYS A 102 9.60 6.04 9.69
C LYS A 102 8.49 6.63 10.59
N LEU A 103 7.39 5.89 10.72
CA LEU A 103 6.36 6.23 11.68
C LEU A 103 6.90 6.06 13.10
N ASP A 104 6.51 6.98 13.99
CA ASP A 104 6.74 6.81 15.43
C ASP A 104 5.94 5.62 15.99
N SER A 105 6.19 5.24 17.24
CA SER A 105 5.55 4.08 17.88
C SER A 105 4.02 4.21 17.90
N PHE A 106 3.51 5.41 18.16
CA PHE A 106 2.07 5.68 18.22
C PHE A 106 1.41 5.51 16.85
N LYS A 107 1.98 6.10 15.79
CA LYS A 107 1.48 5.96 14.42
C LYS A 107 1.57 4.52 13.92
N ASN A 108 2.64 3.81 14.28
CA ASN A 108 2.77 2.38 13.97
C ASN A 108 1.67 1.55 14.63
N GLU A 109 1.30 1.85 15.88
CA GLU A 109 0.22 1.15 16.59
C GLU A 109 -1.14 1.40 15.93
N ILE A 110 -1.41 2.64 15.50
CA ILE A 110 -2.60 2.94 14.71
C ILE A 110 -2.61 2.09 13.43
N LEU A 111 -1.52 2.06 12.68
CA LEU A 111 -1.46 1.40 11.38
C LEU A 111 -1.65 -0.13 11.48
N LYS A 112 -1.10 -0.77 12.52
CA LYS A 112 -1.24 -2.22 12.76
C LYS A 112 -2.69 -2.68 12.88
N ASN A 113 -3.57 -1.82 13.39
CA ASN A 113 -4.98 -2.14 13.63
C ASN A 113 -5.88 -1.79 12.43
N LYS A 114 -5.30 -1.37 11.29
CA LYS A 114 -6.05 -0.96 10.10
C LYS A 114 -6.17 -2.07 9.07
N ASN A 115 -7.31 -2.05 8.38
CA ASN A 115 -7.57 -2.97 7.28
C ASN A 115 -6.89 -2.51 5.97
N PHE A 116 -6.96 -3.38 4.97
CA PHE A 116 -6.33 -3.17 3.65
C PHE A 116 -6.78 -1.85 3.00
N GLU A 117 -8.07 -1.55 3.03
CA GLU A 117 -8.65 -0.39 2.36
C GLU A 117 -8.12 0.92 2.94
N PHE A 118 -7.94 0.95 4.25
CA PHE A 118 -7.36 2.10 4.94
C PHE A 118 -5.90 2.31 4.55
N VAL A 119 -5.08 1.25 4.62
CA VAL A 119 -3.66 1.32 4.24
C VAL A 119 -3.51 1.67 2.76
N LEU A 120 -4.34 1.06 1.90
CA LEU A 120 -4.38 1.38 0.47
C LEU A 120 -4.69 2.86 0.24
N SER A 121 -5.64 3.44 0.99
CA SER A 121 -5.96 4.86 0.91
C SER A 121 -4.78 5.77 1.25
N LEU A 122 -3.95 5.39 2.25
CA LEU A 122 -2.73 6.14 2.58
C LEU A 122 -1.73 6.17 1.42
N LEU A 123 -1.63 5.08 0.66
CA LEU A 123 -0.69 4.96 -0.45
C LEU A 123 -1.21 5.63 -1.73
N LEU A 124 -2.54 5.72 -1.87
CA LEU A 124 -3.22 6.06 -3.12
C LEU A 124 -3.68 7.52 -3.18
N ILE A 125 -4.28 8.05 -2.11
CA ILE A 125 -4.99 9.34 -2.15
C ILE A 125 -4.02 10.50 -2.38
N ASP A 126 -4.12 11.10 -3.56
CA ASP A 126 -3.51 12.37 -3.94
C ASP A 126 -4.61 13.28 -4.49
N ASN A 127 -5.41 12.73 -5.40
CA ASN A 127 -6.61 13.32 -5.95
C ASN A 127 -7.70 12.22 -6.10
N THR A 128 -8.91 12.61 -6.45
CA THR A 128 -10.03 11.68 -6.63
C THR A 128 -9.85 10.78 -7.85
N GLU A 129 -9.27 11.28 -8.94
CA GLU A 129 -9.10 10.56 -10.20
C GLU A 129 -8.18 9.34 -10.05
N ASP A 130 -7.08 9.47 -9.31
CA ASP A 130 -6.16 8.34 -9.05
C ASP A 130 -6.88 7.21 -8.28
N CYS A 131 -7.76 7.58 -7.34
CA CYS A 131 -8.57 6.62 -6.57
C CYS A 131 -9.57 5.89 -7.47
N ASP A 132 -10.33 6.62 -8.28
CA ASP A 132 -11.33 6.06 -9.18
C ASP A 132 -10.69 5.14 -10.22
N TYR A 133 -9.55 5.54 -10.78
CA TYR A 133 -8.79 4.71 -11.70
C TYR A 133 -8.33 3.39 -11.06
N PHE A 134 -7.77 3.44 -9.84
CA PHE A 134 -7.34 2.23 -9.13
C PHE A 134 -8.51 1.30 -8.80
N ILE A 135 -9.62 1.86 -8.30
CA ILE A 135 -10.85 1.12 -7.99
C ILE A 135 -11.36 0.39 -9.23
N TYR A 136 -11.41 1.07 -10.37
CA TYR A 136 -11.84 0.50 -11.64
C TYR A 136 -10.85 -0.56 -12.14
N LYS A 137 -9.55 -0.24 -12.17
CA LYS A 137 -8.47 -1.11 -12.67
C LYS A 137 -8.43 -2.46 -11.97
N TYR A 138 -8.65 -2.48 -10.65
CA TYR A 138 -8.55 -3.69 -9.82
C TYR A 138 -9.90 -4.28 -9.42
N ASN A 139 -11.01 -3.70 -9.90
CA ASN A 139 -12.38 -4.16 -9.64
C ASN A 139 -12.64 -4.37 -8.14
N LEU A 140 -12.41 -3.32 -7.35
CA LEU A 140 -12.61 -3.38 -5.90
C LEU A 140 -14.08 -3.60 -5.55
N SER A 141 -14.33 -4.34 -4.45
CA SER A 141 -15.67 -4.55 -3.92
C SER A 141 -16.32 -3.24 -3.48
N ASN A 142 -17.66 -3.20 -3.43
CA ASN A 142 -18.39 -2.01 -2.99
C ASN A 142 -17.98 -1.54 -1.59
N LYS A 143 -17.69 -2.47 -0.68
CA LYS A 143 -17.21 -2.14 0.68
C LYS A 143 -15.89 -1.38 0.63
N GLU A 144 -14.93 -1.89 -0.12
CA GLU A 144 -13.61 -1.27 -0.28
C GLU A 144 -13.69 0.09 -0.97
N LYS A 145 -14.45 0.15 -2.06
CA LYS A 145 -14.74 1.37 -2.80
C LYS A 145 -15.31 2.46 -1.90
N ASN A 146 -16.35 2.15 -1.12
CA ASN A 146 -17.00 3.11 -0.24
C ASN A 146 -16.03 3.68 0.80
N LYS A 147 -15.16 2.86 1.37
CA LYS A 147 -14.16 3.31 2.35
C LYS A 147 -13.11 4.22 1.72
N ILE A 148 -12.56 3.84 0.58
CA ILE A 148 -11.58 4.65 -0.15
C ILE A 148 -12.19 5.98 -0.59
N ASN A 149 -13.41 5.96 -1.14
CA ASN A 149 -14.10 7.17 -1.60
C ASN A 149 -14.42 8.13 -0.45
N LEU A 150 -14.79 7.60 0.73
CA LEU A 150 -15.02 8.44 1.90
C LEU A 150 -13.73 9.19 2.31
N LEU A 151 -12.61 8.48 2.40
CA LEU A 151 -11.33 9.12 2.73
C LEU A 151 -10.85 10.05 1.61
N SER A 152 -11.00 9.65 0.36
CA SER A 152 -10.63 10.46 -0.81
C SER A 152 -11.43 11.76 -0.86
N SER A 153 -12.75 11.73 -0.63
CA SER A 153 -13.59 12.93 -0.64
C SER A 153 -13.20 13.99 0.41
N ILE A 154 -12.50 13.55 1.48
CA ILE A 154 -12.07 14.45 2.56
C ILE A 154 -10.62 14.92 2.33
N PHE A 155 -9.73 14.04 1.84
CA PHE A 155 -8.29 14.27 1.87
C PHE A 155 -7.65 14.53 0.50
N SER A 156 -8.38 14.41 -0.61
CA SER A 156 -7.89 14.78 -1.95
C SER A 156 -7.68 16.29 -2.07
N GLU A 157 -8.58 17.07 -1.51
CA GLU A 157 -8.38 18.49 -1.26
C GLU A 157 -7.98 18.61 0.21
N LYS A 158 -6.85 19.25 0.49
CA LYS A 158 -6.41 19.46 1.88
C LYS A 158 -7.56 20.04 2.70
N PRO A 159 -8.13 19.30 3.65
CA PRO A 159 -9.26 19.81 4.41
C PRO A 159 -8.82 21.05 5.20
N LYS A 160 -9.64 22.09 5.19
CA LYS A 160 -9.39 23.30 5.99
C LYS A 160 -9.35 22.92 7.48
N GLU A 161 -8.65 23.72 8.29
CA GLU A 161 -8.53 23.43 9.74
C GLU A 161 -9.89 23.35 10.44
N ASP A 162 -10.85 24.15 10.01
CA ASP A 162 -12.24 24.19 10.51
C ASP A 162 -13.07 22.96 10.13
N TYR A 163 -12.59 22.10 9.23
CA TYR A 163 -13.29 20.85 8.88
C TYR A 163 -13.44 19.91 10.09
N PHE A 164 -12.48 19.91 11.01
CA PHE A 164 -12.45 19.01 12.18
C PHE A 164 -13.09 19.61 13.43
N THR A 165 -14.10 20.46 13.27
CA THR A 165 -14.89 20.98 14.39
C THR A 165 -15.81 19.90 14.98
N LYS A 166 -16.20 20.08 16.26
CA LYS A 166 -17.12 19.17 16.95
C LYS A 166 -18.42 18.97 16.16
N GLU A 167 -18.94 20.04 15.55
CA GLU A 167 -20.18 19.98 14.78
C GLU A 167 -20.03 19.08 13.53
N ASN A 168 -18.97 19.26 12.73
CA ASN A 168 -18.73 18.45 11.55
C ASN A 168 -18.41 17.00 11.89
N LEU A 169 -17.64 16.76 12.95
CA LEU A 169 -17.36 15.39 13.44
C LEU A 169 -18.65 14.70 13.90
N SER A 170 -19.57 15.42 14.55
CA SER A 170 -20.86 14.86 14.91
C SER A 170 -21.73 14.51 13.69
N LYS A 171 -21.73 15.33 12.65
CA LYS A 171 -22.40 15.02 11.37
C LYS A 171 -21.81 13.77 10.71
N ILE A 172 -20.48 13.63 10.70
CA ILE A 172 -19.78 12.44 10.18
C ILE A 172 -20.17 11.20 10.98
N LEU A 173 -20.16 11.29 12.31
CA LEU A 173 -20.54 10.19 13.20
C LEU A 173 -21.95 9.68 12.93
N ILE A 174 -22.92 10.60 12.79
CA ILE A 174 -24.32 10.27 12.51
C ILE A 174 -24.47 9.64 11.12
N LYS A 175 -23.81 10.20 10.10
CA LYS A 175 -23.95 9.76 8.70
C LYS A 175 -23.19 8.48 8.39
N ASN A 176 -21.96 8.34 8.89
CA ASN A 176 -21.01 7.31 8.46
C ASN A 176 -20.67 6.29 9.58
N GLY A 177 -21.09 6.55 10.82
CA GLY A 177 -20.85 5.70 11.96
C GLY A 177 -19.47 5.89 12.61
N LYS A 178 -19.30 5.24 13.77
CA LYS A 178 -18.11 5.38 14.65
C LYS A 178 -16.82 4.91 13.96
N GLU A 179 -16.85 3.77 13.25
CA GLU A 179 -15.66 3.22 12.58
C GLU A 179 -15.11 4.20 11.54
N SER A 180 -15.99 4.76 10.71
CA SER A 180 -15.60 5.74 9.69
C SER A 180 -15.01 7.02 10.28
N LEU A 181 -15.59 7.50 11.40
CA LEU A 181 -15.06 8.67 12.10
C LEU A 181 -13.63 8.40 12.63
N ILE A 182 -13.42 7.24 13.26
CA ILE A 182 -12.09 6.83 13.75
C ILE A 182 -11.11 6.77 12.57
N ASP A 183 -11.49 6.16 11.46
CA ASP A 183 -10.61 6.08 10.28
C ASP A 183 -10.25 7.46 9.73
N ILE A 184 -11.17 8.41 9.69
CA ILE A 184 -10.90 9.79 9.26
C ILE A 184 -9.89 10.48 10.18
N LEU A 185 -10.06 10.33 11.50
CA LEU A 185 -9.16 10.94 12.48
C LEU A 185 -7.76 10.30 12.43
N ASP A 186 -7.70 8.98 12.36
CA ASP A 186 -6.44 8.24 12.26
C ASP A 186 -5.70 8.55 10.95
N TYR A 187 -6.43 8.67 9.84
CA TYR A 187 -5.85 9.09 8.56
C TYR A 187 -5.21 10.48 8.68
N LYS A 188 -5.91 11.45 9.28
CA LYS A 188 -5.38 12.79 9.54
C LYS A 188 -4.08 12.73 10.36
N ILE A 189 -4.08 11.94 11.44
CA ILE A 189 -2.89 11.76 12.31
C ILE A 189 -1.71 11.22 11.50
N LEU A 190 -1.95 10.18 10.69
CA LEU A 190 -0.89 9.50 9.93
C LEU A 190 -0.26 10.41 8.86
N ILE A 191 -1.06 11.23 8.15
CA ILE A 191 -0.54 12.13 7.12
C ILE A 191 0.07 13.41 7.68
N THR A 192 -0.18 13.75 8.95
CA THR A 192 0.37 14.95 9.59
C THR A 192 1.85 14.77 9.89
N LYS A 193 2.70 15.66 9.36
CA LYS A 193 4.17 15.61 9.54
C LYS A 193 4.64 16.02 10.93
N LYS A 194 3.83 16.76 11.70
CA LYS A 194 4.18 17.16 13.06
C LYS A 194 4.13 15.94 13.99
N ASN A 195 5.24 15.67 14.70
CA ASN A 195 5.17 14.82 15.89
C ASN A 195 4.19 15.51 16.85
N ILE A 196 3.08 14.84 17.13
CA ILE A 196 2.21 15.24 18.22
C ILE A 196 3.02 14.89 19.46
N ASN A 197 3.79 15.88 19.98
CA ASN A 197 4.34 15.74 21.34
C ASN A 197 3.12 15.53 22.23
N ALA A 198 3.06 14.37 22.85
CA ALA A 198 2.04 14.04 23.81
C ALA A 198 2.06 15.12 24.91
N PHE A 199 0.93 15.78 25.09
CA PHE A 199 0.65 16.54 26.31
C PHE A 199 0.32 15.56 27.43
#